data_75594a02476b80536c0fc0408a8b0398
#
_entry.id   75594a02476b80536c0fc0408a8b0398
#
_cell.length_a   1.000
_cell.length_b   1.000
_cell.length_c   1.000
_cell.angle_alpha   90.00
_cell.angle_beta   90.00
_cell.angle_gamma   90.00
#
_symmetry.space_group_name_H-M   'P 1'
#
loop_
_entity.id
_entity.type
_entity.pdbx_description
1 polymer ?
#
loop_
_entity_poly.entity_id
_entity_poly.type
_entity_poly.pdbx_seq_one_letter_code
_entity_poly.pdbx_strand_id
1 'polypeptide(L)'
;FFKEHLLSAAVESESRYQKTRFDGMLYFRIAPGSEVGPSMARRSRRTRHRRKTDSVRQLPWQQPVNNYAPLEVLRQDQVEKIHQASLDLLEDHGLKVLHDSARDLLASAGAEVDHDTGMVRFDRGMVMDRVEMAPAEATLHARNPAKNIRLGGNHLAFSSIGGPAYCHDLDRGRRRGSFEEVCDYLRLVQSLDIIHQEGGGPFEAIELPPETRHLDLYLAQIRLLDKNWQPIALGRDRARDAINMARISLGFSEEELTGKPALFAIINTNSPLQLDISMAEGLIEMSSAGQVVCITPFTLAGAMGPVTLAGTLTQQNAEALAGI
;
A
#
# COMPACT_ATOMS: atom_id res chain seq x y z
N PHE A 1 24.40 -31.24 6.73
CA PHE A 1 24.85 -31.16 5.30
C PHE A 1 23.95 -30.24 4.47
N PHE A 2 22.64 -30.21 4.69
CA PHE A 2 21.70 -29.36 3.89
C PHE A 2 21.65 -27.90 4.37
N LYS A 3 21.97 -27.63 5.63
CA LYS A 3 21.92 -26.31 6.26
C LYS A 3 23.12 -25.43 5.94
N GLU A 4 24.28 -26.02 5.71
CA GLU A 4 25.52 -25.29 5.40
C GLU A 4 25.62 -24.85 3.93
N HIS A 5 25.01 -25.58 2.99
CA HIS A 5 24.97 -25.19 1.58
C HIS A 5 24.00 -24.06 1.27
N LEU A 6 22.90 -23.91 2.04
CA LEU A 6 21.97 -22.79 1.87
C LEU A 6 22.53 -21.46 2.40
N LEU A 7 23.36 -21.50 3.44
CA LEU A 7 24.03 -20.32 3.98
C LEU A 7 25.15 -19.82 3.05
N SER A 8 25.88 -20.71 2.39
CA SER A 8 26.91 -20.35 1.41
C SER A 8 26.32 -19.71 0.16
N ALA A 9 25.22 -20.23 -0.37
CA ALA A 9 24.55 -19.65 -1.55
C ALA A 9 23.91 -18.29 -1.28
N ALA A 10 23.40 -18.08 -0.05
CA ALA A 10 22.81 -16.79 0.35
C ALA A 10 23.89 -15.70 0.49
N VAL A 11 25.06 -16.03 1.03
CA VAL A 11 26.17 -15.08 1.20
C VAL A 11 26.80 -14.69 -0.14
N GLU A 12 26.90 -15.62 -1.09
CA GLU A 12 27.41 -15.31 -2.45
C GLU A 12 26.42 -14.47 -3.28
N SER A 13 25.11 -14.64 -3.07
CA SER A 13 24.10 -13.82 -3.76
C SER A 13 24.05 -12.38 -3.22
N GLU A 14 24.23 -12.17 -1.91
CA GLU A 14 24.32 -10.81 -1.33
C GLU A 14 25.56 -10.05 -1.80
N SER A 15 26.69 -10.72 -1.95
CA SER A 15 27.93 -10.10 -2.45
C SER A 15 27.83 -9.66 -3.91
N ARG A 16 27.10 -10.38 -4.76
CA ARG A 16 26.86 -9.99 -6.17
C ARG A 16 25.81 -8.88 -6.30
N TYR A 17 24.81 -8.86 -5.42
CA TYR A 17 23.74 -7.85 -5.46
C TYR A 17 24.20 -6.46 -5.00
N GLN A 18 25.16 -6.40 -4.08
CA GLN A 18 25.73 -5.12 -3.62
C GLN A 18 26.60 -4.43 -4.68
N LYS A 19 27.27 -5.17 -5.58
CA LYS A 19 28.13 -4.59 -6.61
C LYS A 19 27.39 -3.97 -7.81
N THR A 20 26.15 -4.34 -8.06
CA THR A 20 25.37 -3.86 -9.23
C THR A 20 24.42 -2.69 -8.90
N ARG A 21 24.33 -2.28 -7.65
CA ARG A 21 23.34 -1.27 -7.18
C ARG A 21 23.90 0.14 -7.01
N PHE A 22 25.20 0.36 -7.22
CA PHE A 22 25.82 1.66 -6.93
C PHE A 22 25.87 2.66 -8.08
N ASP A 23 25.61 2.27 -9.31
CA ASP A 23 25.81 3.13 -10.49
C ASP A 23 24.54 3.86 -11.00
N GLY A 24 23.42 3.81 -10.29
CA GLY A 24 22.15 4.39 -10.75
C GLY A 24 21.40 5.33 -9.78
N MET A 25 21.96 5.70 -8.64
CA MET A 25 21.29 6.57 -7.68
C MET A 25 21.70 8.04 -7.84
N LEU A 26 20.75 8.89 -8.17
CA LEU A 26 20.89 10.36 -8.14
C LEU A 26 20.98 10.86 -6.69
N TYR A 27 22.13 11.37 -6.27
CA TYR A 27 22.34 11.97 -4.95
C TYR A 27 22.06 13.47 -4.98
N PHE A 28 21.20 13.94 -4.07
CA PHE A 28 21.05 15.37 -3.82
C PHE A 28 21.91 15.80 -2.61
N ARG A 29 22.85 16.70 -2.84
CA ARG A 29 23.71 17.28 -1.80
C ARG A 29 23.18 18.64 -1.38
N ILE A 30 22.85 18.80 -0.10
CA ILE A 30 22.61 20.11 0.52
C ILE A 30 23.94 20.57 1.12
N ALA A 31 24.46 21.73 0.66
CA ALA A 31 25.72 22.27 1.13
C ALA A 31 25.56 22.93 2.52
N PRO A 32 26.54 22.78 3.43
CA PRO A 32 26.50 23.43 4.74
C PRO A 32 26.79 24.94 4.65
N GLY A 33 26.09 25.73 5.48
CA GLY A 33 26.25 27.17 5.57
C GLY A 33 27.61 27.58 6.16
N SER A 34 28.28 28.52 5.50
CA SER A 34 29.51 29.16 5.98
C SER A 34 29.21 30.26 6.97
N GLU A 35 29.88 30.22 8.12
CA GLU A 35 29.95 31.32 9.10
C GLU A 35 30.64 32.55 8.53
N VAL A 36 30.07 33.73 8.76
CA VAL A 36 30.66 35.02 8.40
C VAL A 36 30.78 35.88 9.67
N GLY A 37 32.02 36.22 10.00
CA GLY A 37 32.36 37.20 11.00
C GLY A 37 32.05 38.64 10.55
N PRO A 38 32.05 39.61 11.48
CA PRO A 38 31.46 40.95 11.21
C PRO A 38 32.41 41.92 10.51
N SER A 39 31.96 42.54 9.43
CA SER A 39 32.60 43.72 8.85
C SER A 39 31.56 44.88 8.69
N MET A 40 31.94 46.04 9.20
CA MET A 40 31.15 47.25 9.15
C MET A 40 31.12 47.93 7.77
N ALA A 41 29.98 48.59 7.51
CA ALA A 41 29.74 49.83 6.73
C ALA A 41 29.42 49.69 5.24
N ARG A 42 28.24 49.98 4.84
CA ARG A 42 27.72 51.18 4.15
C ARG A 42 26.32 50.94 3.58
N ARG A 43 25.37 51.78 3.95
CA ARG A 43 24.01 51.82 3.45
C ARG A 43 23.99 52.03 1.92
N SER A 44 23.47 51.02 1.21
CA SER A 44 22.91 51.18 -0.13
C SER A 44 21.54 50.49 -0.10
N ARG A 45 20.48 51.23 -0.41
CA ARG A 45 19.14 50.71 -0.66
C ARG A 45 19.22 49.80 -1.90
N ARG A 46 19.52 48.52 -1.66
CA ARG A 46 19.33 47.49 -2.66
C ARG A 46 18.00 46.81 -2.39
N THR A 47 17.09 46.92 -3.36
CA THR A 47 15.89 46.08 -3.50
C THR A 47 16.20 44.67 -3.08
N ARG A 48 15.52 44.23 -2.03
CA ARG A 48 15.57 42.83 -1.56
C ARG A 48 15.02 41.96 -2.69
N HIS A 49 15.88 41.44 -3.56
CA HIS A 49 15.54 40.28 -4.38
C HIS A 49 15.20 39.18 -3.39
N ARG A 50 13.91 38.91 -3.27
CA ARG A 50 13.37 37.72 -2.64
C ARG A 50 14.16 36.53 -3.23
N ARG A 51 15.09 35.93 -2.49
CA ARG A 51 15.73 34.67 -2.88
C ARG A 51 14.59 33.75 -3.28
N LYS A 52 14.52 33.39 -4.56
CA LYS A 52 13.73 32.25 -4.99
C LYS A 52 14.30 31.08 -4.19
N THR A 53 13.53 30.53 -3.29
CA THR A 53 13.81 29.22 -2.71
C THR A 53 14.02 28.29 -3.90
N ASP A 54 15.16 27.61 -3.96
CA ASP A 54 15.43 26.58 -4.95
C ASP A 54 14.45 25.41 -4.67
N SER A 55 13.21 25.59 -5.08
CA SER A 55 12.22 24.54 -5.06
C SER A 55 12.57 23.54 -6.17
N VAL A 56 12.44 22.25 -5.89
CA VAL A 56 12.56 21.21 -6.92
C VAL A 56 11.64 21.56 -8.08
N ARG A 57 12.22 21.67 -9.29
CA ARG A 57 11.44 21.98 -10.48
C ARG A 57 10.63 20.76 -10.87
N GLN A 58 9.32 20.89 -10.89
CA GLN A 58 8.40 19.79 -11.19
C GLN A 58 7.22 20.29 -12.02
N LEU A 59 6.55 19.36 -12.71
CA LEU A 59 5.28 19.65 -13.39
C LEU A 59 4.19 19.84 -12.33
N PRO A 60 3.13 20.60 -12.64
CA PRO A 60 1.95 20.65 -11.77
C PRO A 60 1.36 19.27 -11.53
N TRP A 61 0.72 19.08 -10.36
CA TRP A 61 0.04 17.84 -10.04
C TRP A 61 -0.95 17.46 -11.15
N GLN A 62 -0.82 16.25 -11.65
CA GLN A 62 -1.72 15.67 -12.63
C GLN A 62 -1.60 14.14 -12.57
N GLN A 63 -2.71 13.43 -12.72
CA GLN A 63 -2.69 11.99 -12.82
C GLN A 63 -2.41 11.57 -14.27
N PRO A 64 -1.31 10.85 -14.55
CA PRO A 64 -1.00 10.39 -15.90
C PRO A 64 -1.98 9.33 -16.37
N VAL A 65 -2.19 9.28 -17.68
CA VAL A 65 -2.92 8.22 -18.37
C VAL A 65 -1.94 7.47 -19.26
N ASN A 66 -1.89 6.15 -19.12
CA ASN A 66 -1.05 5.31 -19.99
C ASN A 66 -1.73 5.13 -21.35
N ASN A 67 -1.13 5.70 -22.38
CA ASN A 67 -1.62 5.61 -23.74
C ASN A 67 -1.03 4.41 -24.54
N TYR A 68 -0.16 3.63 -23.90
CA TYR A 68 0.47 2.48 -24.53
C TYR A 68 -0.32 1.21 -24.22
N ALA A 69 -0.38 0.30 -25.19
CA ALA A 69 -0.91 -1.03 -24.96
C ALA A 69 -0.05 -1.76 -23.91
N PRO A 70 -0.66 -2.56 -23.01
CA PRO A 70 0.08 -3.42 -22.09
C PRO A 70 1.02 -4.37 -22.85
N LEU A 71 2.20 -4.63 -22.28
CA LEU A 71 3.09 -5.67 -22.78
C LEU A 71 2.53 -7.04 -22.38
N GLU A 72 2.10 -7.82 -23.37
CA GLU A 72 1.59 -9.18 -23.17
C GLU A 72 2.76 -10.16 -23.04
N VAL A 73 3.11 -10.53 -21.80
CA VAL A 73 4.16 -11.52 -21.49
C VAL A 73 3.65 -12.96 -21.68
N LEU A 74 2.38 -13.18 -21.39
CA LEU A 74 1.68 -14.46 -21.52
C LEU A 74 0.63 -14.35 -22.61
N ARG A 75 0.44 -15.44 -23.37
CA ARG A 75 -0.67 -15.53 -24.30
C ARG A 75 -1.99 -15.70 -23.53
N GLN A 76 -3.09 -15.29 -24.16
CA GLN A 76 -4.43 -15.37 -23.56
C GLN A 76 -4.79 -16.79 -23.06
N ASP A 77 -4.41 -17.84 -23.83
CA ASP A 77 -4.64 -19.23 -23.43
C ASP A 77 -3.86 -19.64 -22.17
N GLN A 78 -2.72 -19.02 -21.91
CA GLN A 78 -1.92 -19.25 -20.69
C GLN A 78 -2.50 -18.52 -19.49
N VAL A 79 -2.98 -17.29 -19.68
CA VAL A 79 -3.69 -16.52 -18.62
C VAL A 79 -4.95 -17.28 -18.20
N GLU A 80 -5.74 -17.75 -19.19
CA GLU A 80 -6.96 -18.54 -18.93
C GLU A 80 -6.67 -19.82 -18.16
N LYS A 81 -5.61 -20.56 -18.52
CA LYS A 81 -5.22 -21.79 -17.80
C LYS A 81 -4.84 -21.51 -16.34
N ILE A 82 -4.14 -20.38 -16.06
CA ILE A 82 -3.81 -19.97 -14.69
C ILE A 82 -5.10 -19.64 -13.94
N HIS A 83 -6.00 -18.92 -14.56
CA HIS A 83 -7.28 -18.54 -13.95
C HIS A 83 -8.13 -19.76 -13.62
N GLN A 84 -8.33 -20.69 -14.58
CA GLN A 84 -9.07 -21.93 -14.32
C GLN A 84 -8.45 -22.77 -13.23
N ALA A 85 -7.12 -22.94 -13.23
CA ALA A 85 -6.42 -23.65 -12.14
C ALA A 85 -6.57 -22.96 -10.78
N SER A 86 -6.74 -21.63 -10.75
CA SER A 86 -7.02 -20.89 -9.51
C SER A 86 -8.43 -21.17 -9.00
N LEU A 87 -9.41 -21.27 -9.87
CA LEU A 87 -10.77 -21.63 -9.51
C LEU A 87 -10.84 -23.09 -9.04
N ASP A 88 -10.16 -24.03 -9.73
CA ASP A 88 -10.05 -25.43 -9.30
C ASP A 88 -9.43 -25.52 -7.87
N LEU A 89 -8.39 -24.71 -7.61
CA LEU A 89 -7.75 -24.66 -6.29
C LEU A 89 -8.71 -24.20 -5.19
N LEU A 90 -9.57 -23.23 -5.48
CA LEU A 90 -10.58 -22.72 -4.53
C LEU A 90 -11.72 -23.70 -4.32
N GLU A 91 -12.15 -24.45 -5.36
CA GLU A 91 -13.21 -25.46 -5.26
C GLU A 91 -12.72 -26.72 -4.54
N ASP A 92 -11.54 -27.25 -4.91
CA ASP A 92 -11.04 -28.53 -4.42
C ASP A 92 -10.41 -28.41 -3.02
N HIS A 93 -9.64 -27.35 -2.78
CA HIS A 93 -8.87 -27.16 -1.56
C HIS A 93 -9.40 -26.03 -0.68
N GLY A 94 -9.75 -24.89 -1.31
CA GLY A 94 -10.22 -23.70 -0.61
C GLY A 94 -9.10 -22.90 0.07
N LEU A 95 -9.52 -22.05 0.99
CA LEU A 95 -8.66 -21.15 1.77
C LEU A 95 -9.03 -21.23 3.25
N LYS A 96 -8.03 -21.22 4.13
CA LYS A 96 -8.26 -21.22 5.57
C LYS A 96 -8.57 -19.82 6.06
N VAL A 97 -9.75 -19.62 6.60
CA VAL A 97 -10.20 -18.33 7.17
C VAL A 97 -10.23 -18.43 8.69
N LEU A 98 -9.38 -17.67 9.37
CA LEU A 98 -9.22 -17.77 10.83
C LEU A 98 -10.29 -17.00 11.62
N HIS A 99 -11.02 -16.08 10.99
CA HIS A 99 -12.02 -15.23 11.63
C HIS A 99 -13.42 -15.84 11.53
N ASP A 100 -14.06 -16.10 12.68
CA ASP A 100 -15.35 -16.79 12.76
C ASP A 100 -16.45 -16.08 11.98
N SER A 101 -16.67 -14.79 12.23
CA SER A 101 -17.72 -14.03 11.54
C SER A 101 -17.46 -13.90 10.03
N ALA A 102 -16.19 -13.95 9.56
CA ALA A 102 -15.90 -14.00 8.14
C ALA A 102 -16.36 -15.33 7.53
N ARG A 103 -16.16 -16.45 8.25
CA ARG A 103 -16.70 -17.76 7.84
C ARG A 103 -18.22 -17.78 7.76
N ASP A 104 -18.90 -17.16 8.74
CA ASP A 104 -20.36 -17.03 8.74
C ASP A 104 -20.87 -16.22 7.55
N LEU A 105 -20.18 -15.12 7.22
CA LEU A 105 -20.49 -14.32 6.02
C LEU A 105 -20.30 -15.12 4.72
N LEU A 106 -19.20 -15.85 4.60
CA LEU A 106 -18.90 -16.68 3.44
C LEU A 106 -19.92 -17.84 3.31
N ALA A 107 -20.27 -18.50 4.41
CA ALA A 107 -21.33 -19.52 4.42
C ALA A 107 -22.68 -18.95 3.96
N SER A 108 -23.04 -17.74 4.44
CA SER A 108 -24.27 -17.06 4.05
C SER A 108 -24.28 -16.67 2.58
N ALA A 109 -23.11 -16.44 2.00
CA ALA A 109 -22.93 -16.13 0.59
C ALA A 109 -22.92 -17.38 -0.32
N GLY A 110 -22.89 -18.58 0.24
CA GLY A 110 -22.96 -19.86 -0.48
C GLY A 110 -21.65 -20.65 -0.53
N ALA A 111 -20.60 -20.22 0.16
CA ALA A 111 -19.36 -21.02 0.29
C ALA A 111 -19.57 -22.23 1.20
N GLU A 112 -18.84 -23.32 0.91
CA GLU A 112 -18.77 -24.50 1.79
C GLU A 112 -17.77 -24.24 2.93
N VAL A 113 -18.27 -24.17 4.16
CA VAL A 113 -17.46 -23.83 5.34
C VAL A 113 -17.36 -25.01 6.29
N ASP A 114 -16.13 -25.43 6.58
CA ASP A 114 -15.83 -26.35 7.69
C ASP A 114 -15.41 -25.50 8.90
N HIS A 115 -16.30 -25.33 9.86
CA HIS A 115 -16.05 -24.53 11.06
C HIS A 115 -15.02 -25.16 12.01
N ASP A 116 -14.82 -26.48 11.97
CA ASP A 116 -13.88 -27.16 12.85
C ASP A 116 -12.42 -26.91 12.41
N THR A 117 -12.19 -26.92 11.10
CA THR A 117 -10.84 -26.70 10.53
C THR A 117 -10.61 -25.26 10.11
N GLY A 118 -11.66 -24.48 9.92
CA GLY A 118 -11.63 -23.12 9.36
C GLY A 118 -11.43 -23.07 7.85
N MET A 119 -11.55 -24.22 7.16
CA MET A 119 -11.45 -24.29 5.71
C MET A 119 -12.74 -23.81 5.04
N VAL A 120 -12.58 -23.02 3.98
CA VAL A 120 -13.66 -22.50 3.16
C VAL A 120 -13.37 -22.85 1.70
N ARG A 121 -14.31 -23.54 1.05
CA ARG A 121 -14.28 -23.81 -0.38
C ARG A 121 -15.26 -22.91 -1.09
N PHE A 122 -14.89 -22.48 -2.28
CA PHE A 122 -15.64 -21.50 -3.03
C PHE A 122 -16.11 -22.10 -4.35
N ASP A 123 -17.41 -22.07 -4.59
CA ASP A 123 -17.97 -22.37 -5.92
C ASP A 123 -17.48 -21.33 -6.94
N ARG A 124 -17.01 -21.79 -8.10
CA ARG A 124 -16.45 -20.88 -9.14
C ARG A 124 -17.48 -19.89 -9.67
N GLY A 125 -18.75 -20.28 -9.77
CA GLY A 125 -19.82 -19.40 -10.19
C GLY A 125 -20.00 -18.27 -9.18
N MET A 126 -20.06 -18.60 -7.88
CA MET A 126 -20.09 -17.63 -6.79
C MET A 126 -18.91 -16.63 -6.89
N VAL A 127 -17.68 -17.12 -7.08
CA VAL A 127 -16.49 -16.27 -7.19
C VAL A 127 -16.62 -15.30 -8.35
N MET A 128 -16.99 -15.80 -9.53
CA MET A 128 -17.12 -14.97 -10.74
C MET A 128 -18.24 -13.94 -10.62
N ASP A 129 -19.38 -14.30 -10.04
CA ASP A 129 -20.46 -13.36 -9.76
C ASP A 129 -20.01 -12.20 -8.87
N ARG A 130 -19.14 -12.46 -7.87
CA ARG A 130 -18.58 -11.40 -7.01
C ARG A 130 -17.56 -10.54 -7.74
N VAL A 131 -16.72 -11.14 -8.56
CA VAL A 131 -15.76 -10.39 -9.40
C VAL A 131 -16.49 -9.43 -10.36
N GLU A 132 -17.60 -9.87 -10.96
CA GLU A 132 -18.41 -9.02 -11.84
C GLU A 132 -19.09 -7.83 -11.11
N MET A 133 -19.33 -7.95 -9.81
CA MET A 133 -19.85 -6.85 -9.00
C MET A 133 -18.82 -5.78 -8.68
N ALA A 134 -17.53 -6.09 -8.77
CA ALA A 134 -16.48 -5.13 -8.49
C ALA A 134 -16.45 -4.02 -9.56
N PRO A 135 -16.42 -2.74 -9.17
CA PRO A 135 -16.41 -1.65 -10.14
C PRO A 135 -15.10 -1.63 -10.93
N ALA A 136 -15.20 -1.48 -12.27
CA ALA A 136 -14.04 -1.37 -13.14
C ALA A 136 -13.20 -0.11 -12.87
N GLU A 137 -13.82 0.94 -12.35
CA GLU A 137 -13.17 2.19 -11.99
C GLU A 137 -13.74 2.73 -10.67
N ALA A 138 -12.88 3.38 -9.89
CA ALA A 138 -13.28 4.07 -8.66
C ALA A 138 -12.56 5.41 -8.56
N THR A 139 -13.19 6.39 -7.90
CA THR A 139 -12.56 7.67 -7.58
C THR A 139 -12.30 7.75 -6.10
N LEU A 140 -11.03 7.89 -5.70
CA LEU A 140 -10.65 8.21 -4.33
C LEU A 140 -10.74 9.72 -4.11
N HIS A 141 -11.54 10.13 -3.13
CA HIS A 141 -11.77 11.53 -2.80
C HIS A 141 -10.72 12.03 -1.82
N ALA A 142 -9.94 13.01 -2.25
CA ALA A 142 -8.93 13.67 -1.43
C ALA A 142 -9.55 14.87 -0.68
N ARG A 143 -8.90 15.32 0.39
CA ARG A 143 -9.28 16.56 1.08
C ARG A 143 -9.26 17.79 0.16
N ASN A 144 -8.33 17.83 -0.79
CA ASN A 144 -8.38 18.77 -1.91
C ASN A 144 -8.99 18.07 -3.13
N PRO A 145 -10.21 18.43 -3.56
CA PRO A 145 -10.88 17.75 -4.68
C PRO A 145 -10.09 17.79 -6.00
N ALA A 146 -9.19 18.78 -6.18
CA ALA A 146 -8.31 18.84 -7.35
C ALA A 146 -7.26 17.70 -7.36
N LYS A 147 -7.11 16.98 -6.24
CA LYS A 147 -6.19 15.86 -6.06
C LYS A 147 -6.91 14.51 -5.92
N ASN A 148 -8.17 14.43 -6.32
CA ASN A 148 -8.87 13.15 -6.42
C ASN A 148 -8.13 12.24 -7.41
N ILE A 149 -8.10 10.94 -7.10
CA ILE A 149 -7.41 9.91 -7.91
C ILE A 149 -8.46 9.00 -8.53
N ARG A 150 -8.35 8.75 -9.84
CA ARG A 150 -9.09 7.68 -10.51
C ARG A 150 -8.27 6.39 -10.46
N LEU A 151 -8.89 5.31 -10.03
CA LEU A 151 -8.35 3.95 -10.08
C LEU A 151 -9.08 3.19 -11.18
N GLY A 152 -8.35 2.36 -11.92
CA GLY A 152 -8.88 1.60 -13.04
C GLY A 152 -8.63 2.24 -14.40
N GLY A 153 -9.05 1.58 -15.46
CA GLY A 153 -8.74 1.97 -16.84
C GLY A 153 -7.23 2.10 -17.07
N ASN A 154 -6.84 3.15 -17.78
CA ASN A 154 -5.43 3.43 -18.09
C ASN A 154 -4.80 4.50 -17.17
N HIS A 155 -5.44 4.82 -16.04
CA HIS A 155 -4.94 5.83 -15.11
C HIS A 155 -3.80 5.28 -14.27
N LEU A 156 -2.72 6.06 -14.11
CA LEU A 156 -1.59 5.72 -13.27
C LEU A 156 -1.62 6.57 -12.00
N ALA A 157 -1.55 5.93 -10.85
CA ALA A 157 -1.39 6.60 -9.57
C ALA A 157 -0.05 6.17 -8.94
N PHE A 158 0.77 7.14 -8.55
CA PHE A 158 2.01 6.90 -7.84
C PHE A 158 1.77 7.09 -6.35
N SER A 159 1.99 6.01 -5.59
CA SER A 159 1.97 6.03 -4.14
C SER A 159 3.38 6.15 -3.58
N SER A 160 3.53 6.81 -2.45
CA SER A 160 4.78 6.74 -1.72
C SER A 160 4.95 5.37 -1.08
N ILE A 161 6.18 5.06 -0.66
CA ILE A 161 6.43 3.81 0.07
C ILE A 161 5.80 3.88 1.47
N GLY A 162 5.26 2.76 1.95
CA GLY A 162 4.79 2.59 3.32
C GLY A 162 5.33 1.30 3.93
N GLY A 163 5.42 1.26 5.28
CA GLY A 163 5.70 0.07 6.06
C GLY A 163 7.15 -0.40 6.22
N PRO A 164 8.22 0.28 5.76
CA PRO A 164 9.58 -0.17 6.09
C PRO A 164 9.86 -0.06 7.61
N ALA A 165 10.69 -0.96 8.12
CA ALA A 165 11.03 -1.00 9.55
C ALA A 165 12.05 0.08 9.97
N TYR A 166 12.69 0.75 9.02
CA TYR A 166 13.78 1.70 9.27
C TYR A 166 13.74 2.86 8.28
N CYS A 167 14.15 4.04 8.72
CA CYS A 167 14.49 5.15 7.85
C CYS A 167 15.99 5.20 7.57
N HIS A 168 16.36 5.89 6.49
CA HIS A 168 17.74 6.12 6.10
C HIS A 168 17.89 7.49 5.45
N ASP A 169 18.88 8.29 5.90
CA ASP A 169 19.32 9.50 5.22
C ASP A 169 20.85 9.53 5.09
N LEU A 170 21.34 10.52 4.34
CA LEU A 170 22.79 10.61 4.04
C LEU A 170 23.62 11.05 5.26
N ASP A 171 23.02 11.76 6.21
CA ASP A 171 23.75 12.35 7.33
C ASP A 171 23.81 11.38 8.53
N ARG A 172 22.73 10.66 8.80
CA ARG A 172 22.58 9.81 9.99
C ARG A 172 22.51 8.31 9.69
N GLY A 173 22.51 7.92 8.42
CA GLY A 173 22.46 6.53 7.99
C GLY A 173 21.16 5.81 8.36
N ARG A 174 21.19 4.48 8.42
CA ARG A 174 20.04 3.62 8.73
C ARG A 174 19.75 3.61 10.23
N ARG A 175 18.51 3.90 10.61
CA ARG A 175 18.04 3.91 12.00
C ARG A 175 16.54 3.66 12.08
N ARG A 176 16.03 3.42 13.27
CA ARG A 176 14.60 3.51 13.54
C ARG A 176 14.16 4.97 13.47
N GLY A 177 13.03 5.23 12.84
CA GLY A 177 12.52 6.59 12.71
C GLY A 177 11.73 7.05 13.95
N SER A 178 11.58 8.36 14.09
CA SER A 178 10.76 9.04 15.08
C SER A 178 9.47 9.57 14.45
N PHE A 179 8.50 9.95 15.27
CA PHE A 179 7.28 10.59 14.80
C PHE A 179 7.54 11.94 14.12
N GLU A 180 8.54 12.70 14.57
CA GLU A 180 8.98 13.92 13.88
C GLU A 180 9.44 13.63 12.46
N GLU A 181 10.21 12.55 12.26
CA GLU A 181 10.67 12.13 10.94
C GLU A 181 9.52 11.59 10.06
N VAL A 182 8.50 10.97 10.67
CA VAL A 182 7.24 10.66 9.96
C VAL A 182 6.60 11.94 9.44
N CYS A 183 6.49 12.97 10.27
CA CYS A 183 5.93 14.27 9.85
C CYS A 183 6.76 14.94 8.74
N ASP A 184 8.08 14.85 8.80
CA ASP A 184 8.96 15.39 7.76
C ASP A 184 8.81 14.64 6.43
N TYR A 185 8.68 13.33 6.49
CA TYR A 185 8.35 12.52 5.31
C TYR A 185 7.00 12.90 4.70
N LEU A 186 5.96 13.07 5.51
CA LEU A 186 4.64 13.51 5.02
C LEU A 186 4.71 14.89 4.35
N ARG A 187 5.49 15.83 4.91
CA ARG A 187 5.74 17.14 4.26
C ARG A 187 6.46 16.99 2.92
N LEU A 188 7.43 16.07 2.84
CA LEU A 188 8.11 15.76 1.59
C LEU A 188 7.13 15.19 0.56
N VAL A 189 6.33 14.20 0.92
CA VAL A 189 5.28 13.62 0.06
C VAL A 189 4.30 14.70 -0.41
N GLN A 190 3.88 15.59 0.49
CA GLN A 190 3.00 16.70 0.14
C GLN A 190 3.64 17.64 -0.88
N SER A 191 4.94 17.88 -0.79
CA SER A 191 5.66 18.80 -1.68
C SER A 191 5.93 18.25 -3.08
N LEU A 192 5.80 16.94 -3.30
CA LEU A 192 6.10 16.26 -4.56
C LEU A 192 4.82 16.02 -5.36
N ASP A 193 4.61 16.77 -6.43
CA ASP A 193 3.40 16.69 -7.25
C ASP A 193 3.24 15.36 -8.00
N ILE A 194 4.34 14.63 -8.22
CA ILE A 194 4.30 13.29 -8.82
C ILE A 194 3.72 12.23 -7.89
N ILE A 195 3.75 12.43 -6.57
CA ILE A 195 3.17 11.50 -5.61
C ILE A 195 1.70 11.84 -5.42
N HIS A 196 0.82 10.94 -5.83
CA HIS A 196 -0.64 11.13 -5.80
C HIS A 196 -1.23 10.73 -4.46
N GLN A 197 -0.68 9.67 -3.84
CA GLN A 197 -1.16 9.07 -2.60
C GLN A 197 -0.01 8.81 -1.64
N GLU A 198 -0.25 8.96 -0.36
CA GLU A 198 0.65 8.52 0.69
C GLU A 198 0.39 7.04 1.02
N GLY A 199 1.45 6.25 1.20
CA GLY A 199 1.41 4.78 1.18
C GLY A 199 1.24 4.09 2.54
N GLY A 200 0.68 4.76 3.56
CA GLY A 200 0.37 4.12 4.85
C GLY A 200 1.41 4.31 5.95
N GLY A 201 2.19 5.37 5.86
CA GLY A 201 3.25 5.70 6.79
C GLY A 201 4.63 5.18 6.37
N PRO A 202 5.68 6.02 6.50
CA PRO A 202 7.01 5.66 6.01
C PRO A 202 7.68 4.57 6.85
N PHE A 203 7.40 4.53 8.14
CA PHE A 203 7.92 3.58 9.14
C PHE A 203 7.18 3.77 10.46
N GLU A 204 7.32 2.82 11.38
CA GLU A 204 6.70 2.94 12.70
C GLU A 204 7.47 3.92 13.61
N ALA A 205 6.77 4.87 14.21
CA ALA A 205 7.25 5.74 15.28
C ALA A 205 7.18 4.96 16.60
N ILE A 206 8.25 4.22 16.89
CA ILE A 206 8.25 3.25 18.01
C ILE A 206 8.22 3.89 19.40
N GLU A 207 8.50 5.18 19.51
CA GLU A 207 8.37 5.96 20.75
C GLU A 207 6.90 6.20 21.16
N LEU A 208 5.96 6.04 20.21
CA LEU A 208 4.53 6.15 20.48
C LEU A 208 3.97 4.80 20.97
N PRO A 209 2.96 4.81 21.85
CA PRO A 209 2.31 3.58 22.32
C PRO A 209 1.73 2.77 21.15
N PRO A 210 1.98 1.46 21.06
CA PRO A 210 1.51 0.62 19.95
C PRO A 210 -0.01 0.65 19.72
N GLU A 211 -0.76 0.82 20.80
CA GLU A 211 -2.21 0.78 20.82
C GLU A 211 -2.83 2.01 20.14
N THR A 212 -2.16 3.16 20.22
CA THR A 212 -2.70 4.46 19.77
C THR A 212 -1.88 5.14 18.68
N ARG A 213 -0.68 4.64 18.35
CA ARG A 213 0.22 5.29 17.38
C ARG A 213 -0.41 5.51 16.00
N HIS A 214 -1.36 4.66 15.60
CA HIS A 214 -2.09 4.82 14.34
C HIS A 214 -2.94 6.10 14.33
N LEU A 215 -3.49 6.51 15.48
CA LEU A 215 -4.26 7.76 15.59
C LEU A 215 -3.37 8.99 15.34
N ASP A 216 -2.15 8.97 15.91
CA ASP A 216 -1.17 10.05 15.68
C ASP A 216 -0.73 10.09 14.22
N LEU A 217 -0.51 8.92 13.59
CA LEU A 217 -0.18 8.84 12.17
C LEU A 217 -1.33 9.39 11.30
N TYR A 218 -2.57 8.94 11.52
CA TYR A 218 -3.73 9.41 10.75
C TYR A 218 -3.95 10.92 10.93
N LEU A 219 -3.78 11.43 12.15
CA LEU A 219 -3.87 12.86 12.40
C LEU A 219 -2.77 13.65 11.68
N ALA A 220 -1.54 13.13 11.64
CA ALA A 220 -0.45 13.74 10.88
C ALA A 220 -0.73 13.72 9.37
N GLN A 221 -1.18 12.59 8.82
CA GLN A 221 -1.59 12.47 7.41
C GLN A 221 -2.69 13.49 7.07
N ILE A 222 -3.75 13.57 7.87
CA ILE A 222 -4.85 14.52 7.68
C ILE A 222 -4.37 15.99 7.76
N ARG A 223 -3.47 16.32 8.67
CA ARG A 223 -3.00 17.70 8.85
C ARG A 223 -1.97 18.14 7.84
N LEU A 224 -1.09 17.24 7.41
CA LEU A 224 0.06 17.57 6.59
C LEU A 224 -0.16 17.31 5.09
N LEU A 225 -1.18 16.51 4.73
CA LEU A 225 -1.50 16.18 3.34
C LEU A 225 -2.85 16.79 2.94
N ASP A 226 -2.97 17.22 1.71
CA ASP A 226 -4.25 17.49 1.04
C ASP A 226 -4.59 16.45 -0.05
N LYS A 227 -3.74 15.41 -0.14
CA LYS A 227 -3.82 14.23 -1.02
C LYS A 227 -4.51 13.07 -0.32
N ASN A 228 -4.75 11.99 -1.07
CA ASN A 228 -5.17 10.71 -0.49
C ASN A 228 -4.07 10.11 0.37
N TRP A 229 -4.45 9.38 1.39
CA TRP A 229 -3.57 8.64 2.28
C TRP A 229 -4.12 7.23 2.52
N GLN A 230 -3.22 6.31 2.81
CA GLN A 230 -3.53 4.91 3.05
C GLN A 230 -3.57 4.64 4.56
N PRO A 231 -4.64 4.02 5.09
CA PRO A 231 -4.70 3.61 6.47
C PRO A 231 -3.97 2.28 6.70
N ILE A 232 -3.62 2.01 7.96
CA ILE A 232 -3.21 0.70 8.43
C ILE A 232 -4.48 -0.05 8.84
N ALA A 233 -5.10 -0.79 7.92
CA ALA A 233 -6.37 -1.51 8.16
C ALA A 233 -6.13 -2.90 8.79
N LEU A 234 -5.30 -2.96 9.84
CA LEU A 234 -5.00 -4.17 10.60
C LEU A 234 -5.88 -4.28 11.84
N GLY A 235 -6.93 -5.09 11.76
CA GLY A 235 -7.92 -5.24 12.82
C GLY A 235 -9.05 -4.22 12.74
N ARG A 236 -10.13 -4.55 13.41
CA ARG A 236 -11.38 -3.79 13.42
C ARG A 236 -11.21 -2.34 13.88
N ASP A 237 -10.54 -2.16 15.02
CA ASP A 237 -10.46 -0.85 15.67
C ASP A 237 -9.68 0.15 14.80
N ARG A 238 -8.52 -0.25 14.27
CA ARG A 238 -7.72 0.63 13.41
C ARG A 238 -8.42 1.00 12.11
N ALA A 239 -9.17 0.05 11.53
CA ALA A 239 -9.97 0.31 10.33
C ALA A 239 -11.11 1.31 10.64
N ARG A 240 -11.85 1.12 11.74
CA ARG A 240 -12.91 2.05 12.18
C ARG A 240 -12.38 3.43 12.50
N ASP A 241 -11.25 3.52 13.19
CA ASP A 241 -10.60 4.80 13.49
C ASP A 241 -10.23 5.54 12.19
N ALA A 242 -9.65 4.84 11.22
CA ALA A 242 -9.32 5.43 9.92
C ALA A 242 -10.58 5.95 9.19
N ILE A 243 -11.64 5.14 9.14
CA ILE A 243 -12.92 5.51 8.52
C ILE A 243 -13.51 6.75 9.19
N ASN A 244 -13.58 6.77 10.52
CA ASN A 244 -14.11 7.91 11.29
C ASN A 244 -13.26 9.17 11.11
N MET A 245 -11.94 9.05 11.16
CA MET A 245 -11.03 10.20 11.00
C MET A 245 -11.08 10.74 9.57
N ALA A 246 -11.17 9.89 8.56
CA ALA A 246 -11.37 10.31 7.16
C ALA A 246 -12.69 11.05 7.01
N ARG A 247 -13.78 10.49 7.52
CA ARG A 247 -15.13 11.08 7.50
C ARG A 247 -15.14 12.49 8.12
N ILE A 248 -14.56 12.63 9.31
CA ILE A 248 -14.48 13.92 10.02
C ILE A 248 -13.63 14.92 9.21
N SER A 249 -12.48 14.48 8.67
CA SER A 249 -11.56 15.36 7.95
C SER A 249 -12.11 15.90 6.63
N LEU A 250 -13.04 15.15 6.02
CA LEU A 250 -13.73 15.50 4.77
C LEU A 250 -15.05 16.24 5.03
N GLY A 251 -15.55 16.23 6.26
CA GLY A 251 -16.84 16.77 6.61
C GLY A 251 -18.02 15.96 6.04
N PHE A 252 -17.83 14.66 5.81
CA PHE A 252 -18.82 13.76 5.24
C PHE A 252 -19.72 13.14 6.33
N SER A 253 -20.98 12.86 5.97
CA SER A 253 -21.81 11.90 6.68
C SER A 253 -21.31 10.47 6.43
N GLU A 254 -21.82 9.48 7.14
CA GLU A 254 -21.50 8.06 6.89
C GLU A 254 -21.97 7.63 5.49
N GLU A 255 -23.16 8.05 5.10
CA GLU A 255 -23.74 7.77 3.79
C GLU A 255 -22.93 8.43 2.66
N GLU A 256 -22.47 9.67 2.85
CA GLU A 256 -21.61 10.35 1.88
C GLU A 256 -20.27 9.65 1.72
N LEU A 257 -19.65 9.19 2.81
CA LEU A 257 -18.39 8.47 2.74
C LEU A 257 -18.53 7.12 2.02
N THR A 258 -19.62 6.40 2.25
CA THR A 258 -19.94 5.14 1.54
C THR A 258 -20.06 5.37 0.03
N GLY A 259 -20.69 6.45 -0.39
CA GLY A 259 -20.82 6.81 -1.82
C GLY A 259 -19.62 7.52 -2.43
N LYS A 260 -18.68 8.00 -1.60
CA LYS A 260 -17.49 8.74 -2.01
C LYS A 260 -16.24 8.19 -1.31
N PRO A 261 -15.73 7.02 -1.74
CA PRO A 261 -14.57 6.42 -1.07
C PRO A 261 -13.38 7.39 -1.03
N ALA A 262 -12.72 7.44 0.12
CA ALA A 262 -11.59 8.31 0.38
C ALA A 262 -10.33 7.55 0.80
N LEU A 263 -10.50 6.31 1.25
CA LEU A 263 -9.45 5.46 1.72
C LEU A 263 -9.19 4.30 0.74
N PHE A 264 -7.91 3.98 0.59
CA PHE A 264 -7.43 2.82 -0.14
C PHE A 264 -6.69 1.91 0.84
N ALA A 265 -7.27 0.77 1.17
CA ALA A 265 -6.67 -0.18 2.09
C ALA A 265 -6.02 -1.34 1.36
N ILE A 266 -4.87 -1.78 1.85
CA ILE A 266 -4.21 -3.00 1.41
C ILE A 266 -4.51 -4.10 2.42
N ILE A 267 -5.05 -5.22 1.94
CA ILE A 267 -5.32 -6.43 2.72
C ILE A 267 -4.48 -7.56 2.12
N ASN A 268 -3.59 -8.12 2.92
CA ASN A 268 -2.76 -9.24 2.52
C ASN A 268 -3.40 -10.56 2.95
N THR A 269 -3.32 -11.58 2.11
CA THR A 269 -3.49 -12.95 2.56
C THR A 269 -2.20 -13.48 3.16
N ASN A 270 -2.30 -14.47 4.03
CA ASN A 270 -1.15 -15.19 4.58
C ASN A 270 -0.88 -16.40 3.68
N SER A 271 -0.03 -16.21 2.67
CA SER A 271 0.32 -17.34 1.78
C SER A 271 1.10 -18.44 2.54
N PRO A 272 0.79 -19.72 2.33
CA PRO A 272 -0.18 -20.23 1.37
C PRO A 272 -1.62 -20.30 1.92
N LEU A 273 -2.57 -19.85 1.13
CA LEU A 273 -4.02 -20.11 1.25
C LEU A 273 -4.61 -19.89 2.66
N GLN A 274 -4.32 -18.73 3.26
CA GLN A 274 -4.85 -18.37 4.57
C GLN A 274 -5.19 -16.88 4.66
N LEU A 275 -6.24 -16.55 5.40
CA LEU A 275 -6.61 -15.19 5.80
C LEU A 275 -6.69 -15.12 7.33
N ASP A 276 -5.88 -14.26 7.93
CA ASP A 276 -5.85 -14.08 9.38
C ASP A 276 -7.00 -13.19 9.89
N ILE A 277 -7.14 -13.18 11.22
CA ILE A 277 -8.22 -12.45 11.90
C ILE A 277 -8.12 -10.96 11.62
N SER A 278 -6.94 -10.35 11.77
CA SER A 278 -6.75 -8.91 11.65
C SER A 278 -7.01 -8.40 10.23
N MET A 279 -6.56 -9.16 9.22
CA MET A 279 -6.82 -8.85 7.81
C MET A 279 -8.29 -9.02 7.44
N ALA A 280 -8.95 -10.09 7.94
CA ALA A 280 -10.38 -10.30 7.74
C ALA A 280 -11.22 -9.18 8.37
N GLU A 281 -10.91 -8.77 9.60
CA GLU A 281 -11.59 -7.64 10.25
C GLU A 281 -11.41 -6.34 9.47
N GLY A 282 -10.18 -6.02 9.05
CA GLY A 282 -9.90 -4.83 8.24
C GLY A 282 -10.65 -4.85 6.91
N LEU A 283 -10.70 -6.01 6.23
CA LEU A 283 -11.43 -6.21 4.98
C LEU A 283 -12.94 -5.93 5.18
N ILE A 284 -13.55 -6.54 6.20
CA ILE A 284 -14.97 -6.38 6.49
C ILE A 284 -15.31 -4.91 6.80
N GLU A 285 -14.55 -4.26 7.68
CA GLU A 285 -14.83 -2.88 8.08
C GLU A 285 -14.68 -1.90 6.90
N MET A 286 -13.59 -2.01 6.15
CA MET A 286 -13.32 -1.13 5.02
C MET A 286 -14.33 -1.31 3.88
N SER A 287 -14.65 -2.56 3.50
CA SER A 287 -15.63 -2.83 2.45
C SER A 287 -17.05 -2.44 2.87
N SER A 288 -17.45 -2.71 4.11
CA SER A 288 -18.76 -2.29 4.64
C SER A 288 -18.96 -0.77 4.66
N ALA A 289 -17.87 -0.01 4.81
CA ALA A 289 -17.89 1.44 4.74
C ALA A 289 -17.75 1.97 3.30
N GLY A 290 -17.82 1.12 2.28
CA GLY A 290 -17.69 1.48 0.86
C GLY A 290 -16.31 1.99 0.46
N GLN A 291 -15.27 1.66 1.23
CA GLN A 291 -13.92 2.09 0.91
C GLN A 291 -13.24 1.12 -0.08
N VAL A 292 -12.24 1.62 -0.80
CA VAL A 292 -11.50 0.78 -1.77
C VAL A 292 -10.55 -0.15 -1.03
N VAL A 293 -10.66 -1.45 -1.31
CA VAL A 293 -9.76 -2.47 -0.78
C VAL A 293 -9.01 -3.12 -1.94
N CYS A 294 -7.71 -3.26 -1.76
CA CYS A 294 -6.84 -4.00 -2.67
C CYS A 294 -6.36 -5.28 -1.98
N ILE A 295 -6.77 -6.42 -2.51
CA ILE A 295 -6.30 -7.72 -2.02
C ILE A 295 -4.93 -8.01 -2.64
N THR A 296 -3.93 -8.18 -1.78
CA THR A 296 -2.53 -8.35 -2.20
C THR A 296 -1.91 -9.57 -1.54
N PRO A 297 -2.05 -10.76 -2.13
CA PRO A 297 -1.39 -11.95 -1.60
C PRO A 297 0.12 -11.80 -1.55
N PHE A 298 0.73 -12.15 -0.43
CA PHE A 298 2.17 -12.11 -0.26
C PHE A 298 2.79 -13.48 -0.58
N THR A 299 2.79 -13.83 -1.88
CA THR A 299 3.16 -15.16 -2.38
C THR A 299 4.59 -15.16 -2.92
N LEU A 300 5.56 -15.57 -2.09
CA LEU A 300 6.96 -15.73 -2.52
C LEU A 300 7.17 -17.09 -3.17
N ALA A 301 7.56 -17.11 -4.45
CA ALA A 301 7.85 -18.35 -5.19
C ALA A 301 8.93 -19.17 -4.49
N GLY A 302 8.64 -20.43 -4.24
CA GLY A 302 9.53 -21.39 -3.58
C GLY A 302 9.63 -21.28 -2.06
N ALA A 303 9.00 -20.25 -1.45
CA ALA A 303 8.99 -20.06 0.01
C ALA A 303 7.56 -20.13 0.59
N MET A 304 6.63 -19.38 0.01
CA MET A 304 5.23 -19.29 0.45
C MET A 304 4.26 -19.77 -0.64
N GLY A 305 4.79 -20.23 -1.75
CA GLY A 305 4.06 -20.76 -2.88
C GLY A 305 4.94 -21.71 -3.70
N PRO A 306 4.40 -22.30 -4.78
CA PRO A 306 5.12 -23.20 -5.67
C PRO A 306 6.41 -22.56 -6.23
N VAL A 307 7.38 -23.40 -6.62
CA VAL A 307 8.65 -22.95 -7.21
C VAL A 307 8.45 -22.39 -8.62
N THR A 308 7.48 -22.93 -9.36
CA THR A 308 7.23 -22.49 -10.75
C THR A 308 6.44 -21.20 -10.76
N LEU A 309 6.75 -20.31 -11.71
CA LEU A 309 6.04 -19.05 -11.86
C LEU A 309 4.53 -19.25 -12.11
N ALA A 310 4.17 -20.21 -12.96
CA ALA A 310 2.76 -20.52 -13.24
C ALA A 310 2.02 -20.97 -11.96
N GLY A 311 2.62 -21.89 -11.18
CA GLY A 311 2.02 -22.32 -9.90
C GLY A 311 1.91 -21.21 -8.87
N THR A 312 2.93 -20.32 -8.76
CA THR A 312 2.86 -19.14 -7.88
C THR A 312 1.75 -18.19 -8.29
N LEU A 313 1.61 -17.90 -9.60
CA LEU A 313 0.55 -17.04 -10.11
C LEU A 313 -0.84 -17.67 -9.91
N THR A 314 -0.97 -18.99 -10.06
CA THR A 314 -2.21 -19.72 -9.76
C THR A 314 -2.62 -19.54 -8.30
N GLN A 315 -1.71 -19.78 -7.35
CA GLN A 315 -1.99 -19.59 -5.92
C GLN A 315 -2.30 -18.12 -5.59
N GLN A 316 -1.49 -17.19 -6.08
CA GLN A 316 -1.71 -15.76 -5.85
C GLN A 316 -3.09 -15.31 -6.35
N ASN A 317 -3.47 -15.74 -7.56
CA ASN A 317 -4.77 -15.41 -8.13
C ASN A 317 -5.92 -16.05 -7.32
N ALA A 318 -5.78 -17.30 -6.88
CA ALA A 318 -6.78 -17.95 -6.02
C ALA A 318 -6.97 -17.19 -4.69
N GLU A 319 -5.88 -16.82 -4.02
CA GLU A 319 -5.94 -16.06 -2.78
C GLU A 319 -6.57 -14.66 -2.98
N ALA A 320 -6.27 -14.00 -4.11
CA ALA A 320 -6.90 -12.73 -4.44
C ALA A 320 -8.41 -12.87 -4.70
N LEU A 321 -8.80 -13.87 -5.47
CA LEU A 321 -10.22 -14.17 -5.77
C LEU A 321 -11.02 -14.51 -4.50
N ALA A 322 -10.42 -15.24 -3.56
CA ALA A 322 -11.07 -15.56 -2.29
C ALA A 322 -11.27 -14.34 -1.38
N GLY A 323 -10.52 -13.26 -1.59
CA GLY A 323 -10.64 -12.00 -0.84
C GLY A 323 -11.70 -11.05 -1.42
N ILE A 324 -12.19 -11.28 -2.63
CA ILE A 324 -13.21 -10.47 -3.30
C ILE A 324 -14.60 -10.91 -2.85
#